data_9ce892f2749e6c4d0a46b793aad2cadc
#
_entry.id   9ce892f2749e6c4d0a46b793aad2cadc
#
_cell.length_a   1.000
_cell.length_b   1.000
_cell.length_c   1.000
_cell.angle_alpha   90.00
_cell.angle_beta   90.00
_cell.angle_gamma   90.00
#
_symmetry.space_group_name_H-M   'P 1'
#
loop_
_entity.id
_entity.type
_entity.pdbx_description
1 polymer ?
#
loop_
_entity_poly.entity_id
_entity_poly.type
_entity_poly.pdbx_seq_one_letter_code
_entity_poly.pdbx_strand_id
1 'polypeptide(L)'
;MRLAIDCRLIGSSGIGTYIENIVSHLLNDNIHDDQFVLIGTPSHLLPYRDMPQCQIVPCLHQSFTIKELFRFPINVVNQCDAFFSPNFNLPFGIRVPVFSTIHDVVFFDVDGLCSTTGKWIRRIFIKRALTVSKNVFTVSQFSCERIKSLFLYKKDITIVHNGISQQLINYREKVQNGKKVQGDYIVCLGNLKKHKGVRDLIQAYQEARKRQMINYRLVIIGRFDFRTHDQEVLSLLQHQDDTIQFITDADNETVYKYLSGAVALVSPSHYEGFGITPLEAMYLHTPVLISDIPTHREIYQDTPAKFFKTGDITDLSRHLCQLSPDECNVDEIVAHRYSYAITAKKIRETIRRRLSE
;
A
#
# COMPACT_ATOMS: atom_id res chain seq x y z
N MET A 1 -7.16 -27.72 0.51
CA MET A 1 -8.05 -26.66 1.06
C MET A 1 -8.66 -25.89 -0.10
N ARG A 2 -9.98 -25.65 -0.04
CA ARG A 2 -10.66 -24.79 -1.01
C ARG A 2 -10.88 -23.40 -0.38
N LEU A 3 -10.17 -22.37 -0.87
CA LEU A 3 -10.15 -21.03 -0.30
C LEU A 3 -10.85 -20.04 -1.23
N ALA A 4 -11.91 -19.37 -0.76
CA ALA A 4 -12.51 -18.23 -1.44
C ALA A 4 -11.76 -16.94 -1.09
N ILE A 5 -11.44 -16.12 -2.09
CA ILE A 5 -10.70 -14.85 -1.92
C ILE A 5 -11.49 -13.71 -2.54
N ASP A 6 -11.66 -12.61 -1.78
CA ASP A 6 -12.26 -11.38 -2.29
C ASP A 6 -11.24 -10.56 -3.08
N CYS A 7 -11.36 -10.60 -4.40
CA CYS A 7 -10.48 -9.94 -5.35
C CYS A 7 -11.07 -8.65 -5.97
N ARG A 8 -12.20 -8.15 -5.48
CA ARG A 8 -12.90 -6.99 -6.07
C ARG A 8 -12.10 -5.70 -6.10
N LEU A 9 -11.10 -5.57 -5.24
CA LEU A 9 -10.22 -4.39 -5.19
C LEU A 9 -8.99 -4.50 -6.09
N ILE A 10 -8.77 -5.60 -6.80
CA ILE A 10 -7.72 -5.67 -7.84
C ILE A 10 -7.97 -4.57 -8.88
N GLY A 11 -6.91 -3.89 -9.32
CA GLY A 11 -6.99 -2.72 -10.20
C GLY A 11 -7.26 -1.39 -9.47
N SER A 12 -7.52 -1.41 -8.16
CA SER A 12 -7.51 -0.20 -7.33
C SER A 12 -6.09 0.12 -6.84
N SER A 13 -5.91 1.16 -6.03
CA SER A 13 -4.61 1.57 -5.46
C SER A 13 -3.93 0.48 -4.61
N GLY A 14 -3.05 0.81 -3.69
CA GLY A 14 -2.19 -0.10 -2.91
C GLY A 14 -2.82 -1.40 -2.39
N ILE A 15 -4.12 -1.40 -1.98
CA ILE A 15 -4.82 -2.63 -1.59
C ILE A 15 -4.97 -3.58 -2.78
N GLY A 16 -5.25 -3.04 -3.98
CA GLY A 16 -5.35 -3.85 -5.21
C GLY A 16 -4.02 -4.52 -5.54
N THR A 17 -2.92 -3.80 -5.46
CA THR A 17 -1.56 -4.34 -5.64
C THR A 17 -1.25 -5.43 -4.62
N TYR A 18 -1.61 -5.23 -3.34
CA TYR A 18 -1.49 -6.26 -2.31
C TYR A 18 -2.24 -7.54 -2.69
N ILE A 19 -3.52 -7.44 -3.08
CA ILE A 19 -4.34 -8.59 -3.45
C ILE A 19 -3.77 -9.33 -4.65
N GLU A 20 -3.41 -8.60 -5.70
CA GLU A 20 -2.86 -9.16 -6.94
C GLU A 20 -1.60 -10.00 -6.66
N ASN A 21 -0.66 -9.45 -5.89
CA ASN A 21 0.56 -10.17 -5.56
C ASN A 21 0.32 -11.37 -4.62
N ILE A 22 -0.55 -11.23 -3.61
CA ILE A 22 -0.90 -12.37 -2.74
C ILE A 22 -1.55 -13.50 -3.54
N VAL A 23 -2.52 -13.19 -4.39
CA VAL A 23 -3.21 -14.19 -5.22
C VAL A 23 -2.22 -14.87 -6.17
N SER A 24 -1.36 -14.11 -6.85
CA SER A 24 -0.35 -14.65 -7.76
C SER A 24 0.57 -15.64 -7.05
N HIS A 25 1.09 -15.29 -5.86
CA HIS A 25 1.95 -16.20 -5.10
C HIS A 25 1.21 -17.41 -4.52
N LEU A 26 -0.04 -17.25 -4.06
CA LEU A 26 -0.84 -18.36 -3.58
C LEU A 26 -1.11 -19.41 -4.69
N LEU A 27 -1.33 -18.96 -5.93
CA LEU A 27 -1.58 -19.82 -7.08
C LEU A 27 -0.28 -20.48 -7.60
N ASN A 28 0.82 -19.73 -7.71
CA ASN A 28 2.07 -20.22 -8.26
C ASN A 28 2.80 -21.18 -7.31
N ASP A 29 2.74 -20.93 -6.00
CA ASP A 29 3.40 -21.76 -4.97
C ASP A 29 2.45 -22.83 -4.42
N ASN A 30 1.65 -23.47 -5.28
CA ASN A 30 0.61 -24.42 -4.85
C ASN A 30 1.16 -25.81 -4.46
N ILE A 31 1.95 -25.87 -3.39
CA ILE A 31 2.60 -27.09 -2.87
C ILE A 31 1.60 -28.10 -2.30
N HIS A 32 0.37 -27.68 -2.01
CA HIS A 32 -0.60 -28.46 -1.23
C HIS A 32 -1.89 -28.83 -1.99
N ASP A 33 -1.92 -28.70 -3.31
CA ASP A 33 -3.11 -28.93 -4.16
C ASP A 33 -4.33 -28.12 -3.68
N ASP A 34 -4.09 -26.87 -3.23
CA ASP A 34 -5.17 -25.97 -2.84
C ASP A 34 -6.00 -25.56 -4.04
N GLN A 35 -7.30 -25.41 -3.84
CA GLN A 35 -8.23 -24.87 -4.82
C GLN A 35 -8.63 -23.46 -4.41
N PHE A 36 -8.68 -22.54 -5.36
CA PHE A 36 -8.97 -21.14 -5.12
C PHE A 36 -10.22 -20.68 -5.86
N VAL A 37 -11.09 -19.98 -5.16
CA VAL A 37 -12.27 -19.32 -5.73
C VAL A 37 -12.04 -17.81 -5.67
N LEU A 38 -11.70 -17.21 -6.82
CA LEU A 38 -11.42 -15.78 -6.92
C LEU A 38 -12.70 -15.02 -7.26
N ILE A 39 -13.12 -14.11 -6.38
CA ILE A 39 -14.37 -13.36 -6.49
C ILE A 39 -14.07 -11.91 -6.83
N GLY A 40 -14.42 -11.45 -8.02
CA GLY A 40 -14.11 -10.08 -8.44
C GLY A 40 -14.51 -9.74 -9.86
N THR A 41 -13.98 -8.65 -10.39
CA THR A 41 -14.22 -8.21 -11.75
C THR A 41 -13.51 -9.13 -12.74
N PRO A 42 -14.22 -9.78 -13.68
CA PRO A 42 -13.63 -10.78 -14.59
C PRO A 42 -12.43 -10.27 -15.39
N SER A 43 -12.44 -9.02 -15.85
CA SER A 43 -11.32 -8.43 -16.60
C SER A 43 -10.02 -8.37 -15.78
N HIS A 44 -10.11 -8.13 -14.48
CA HIS A 44 -8.94 -8.10 -13.59
C HIS A 44 -8.44 -9.50 -13.23
N LEU A 45 -9.27 -10.52 -13.41
CA LEU A 45 -8.96 -11.91 -13.07
C LEU A 45 -8.56 -12.75 -14.30
N LEU A 46 -8.55 -12.17 -15.50
CA LEU A 46 -8.13 -12.84 -16.74
C LEU A 46 -6.80 -13.58 -16.64
N PRO A 47 -5.74 -13.04 -15.98
CA PRO A 47 -4.45 -13.74 -15.85
C PRO A 47 -4.53 -15.09 -15.14
N TYR A 48 -5.57 -15.33 -14.34
CA TYR A 48 -5.75 -16.55 -13.55
C TYR A 48 -6.75 -17.54 -14.16
N ARG A 49 -7.35 -17.21 -15.32
CA ARG A 49 -8.48 -17.95 -15.90
C ARG A 49 -8.15 -19.41 -16.25
N ASP A 50 -6.96 -19.59 -16.80
CA ASP A 50 -6.54 -20.90 -17.32
C ASP A 50 -5.77 -21.74 -16.29
N MET A 51 -5.69 -21.30 -15.05
CA MET A 51 -5.06 -22.05 -13.97
C MET A 51 -6.01 -23.13 -13.45
N PRO A 52 -5.62 -24.43 -13.49
CA PRO A 52 -6.52 -25.56 -13.16
C PRO A 52 -7.02 -25.55 -11.71
N GLN A 53 -6.26 -24.92 -10.78
CA GLN A 53 -6.62 -24.77 -9.38
C GLN A 53 -7.52 -23.56 -9.09
N CYS A 54 -7.92 -22.79 -10.12
CA CYS A 54 -8.60 -21.50 -9.95
C CYS A 54 -10.01 -21.55 -10.55
N GLN A 55 -11.00 -21.11 -9.77
CA GLN A 55 -12.36 -20.83 -10.22
C GLN A 55 -12.62 -19.33 -10.12
N ILE A 56 -13.02 -18.68 -11.21
CA ILE A 56 -13.40 -17.26 -11.20
C ILE A 56 -14.92 -17.15 -11.02
N VAL A 57 -15.32 -16.31 -10.04
CA VAL A 57 -16.72 -15.98 -9.77
C VAL A 57 -16.92 -14.47 -9.96
N PRO A 58 -17.71 -14.05 -10.97
CA PRO A 58 -17.95 -12.64 -11.25
C PRO A 58 -18.64 -11.94 -10.09
N CYS A 59 -18.11 -10.77 -9.68
CA CYS A 59 -18.74 -9.85 -8.73
C CYS A 59 -18.38 -8.40 -9.09
N LEU A 60 -19.33 -7.70 -9.73
CA LEU A 60 -19.14 -6.34 -10.24
C LEU A 60 -19.54 -5.25 -9.24
N HIS A 61 -19.99 -5.61 -8.05
CA HIS A 61 -20.41 -4.64 -7.05
C HIS A 61 -19.19 -3.91 -6.46
N GLN A 62 -19.21 -2.59 -6.56
CA GLN A 62 -18.17 -1.74 -5.99
C GLN A 62 -18.02 -1.98 -4.50
N SER A 63 -16.78 -2.11 -4.06
CA SER A 63 -16.43 -2.22 -2.64
C SER A 63 -16.81 -0.94 -1.88
N PHE A 64 -17.10 -1.08 -0.58
CA PHE A 64 -17.54 -0.01 0.32
C PHE A 64 -18.94 0.57 0.03
N THR A 65 -19.83 -0.23 -0.56
CA THR A 65 -21.26 0.08 -0.71
C THR A 65 -22.12 -0.85 0.15
N ILE A 66 -23.32 -0.39 0.54
CA ILE A 66 -24.27 -1.24 1.28
C ILE A 66 -24.72 -2.44 0.42
N LYS A 67 -24.82 -2.26 -0.90
CA LYS A 67 -25.22 -3.31 -1.85
C LYS A 67 -24.29 -4.52 -1.85
N GLU A 68 -22.98 -4.31 -1.67
CA GLU A 68 -21.99 -5.40 -1.65
C GLU A 68 -22.21 -6.38 -0.49
N LEU A 69 -22.69 -5.88 0.65
CA LEU A 69 -22.88 -6.69 1.85
C LEU A 69 -23.94 -7.79 1.68
N PHE A 70 -24.89 -7.57 0.75
CA PHE A 70 -26.02 -8.48 0.52
C PHE A 70 -25.99 -9.17 -0.85
N ARG A 71 -25.21 -8.65 -1.81
CA ARG A 71 -25.15 -9.18 -3.18
C ARG A 71 -23.85 -9.91 -3.50
N PHE A 72 -23.07 -10.22 -2.49
CA PHE A 72 -21.88 -11.04 -2.62
C PHE A 72 -22.27 -12.51 -2.90
N PRO A 73 -21.51 -13.30 -3.69
CA PRO A 73 -21.85 -14.67 -4.02
C PRO A 73 -21.60 -15.65 -2.86
N ILE A 74 -22.29 -15.42 -1.74
CA ILE A 74 -22.14 -16.17 -0.49
C ILE A 74 -22.41 -17.66 -0.61
N ASN A 75 -23.28 -18.08 -1.56
CA ASN A 75 -23.56 -19.50 -1.78
C ASN A 75 -22.32 -20.25 -2.26
N VAL A 76 -21.49 -19.62 -3.10
CA VAL A 76 -20.22 -20.21 -3.57
C VAL A 76 -19.20 -20.20 -2.43
N VAL A 77 -19.09 -19.09 -1.69
CA VAL A 77 -18.20 -18.98 -0.53
C VAL A 77 -18.48 -20.04 0.52
N ASN A 78 -19.76 -20.29 0.81
CA ASN A 78 -20.17 -21.27 1.82
C ASN A 78 -19.96 -22.75 1.40
N GLN A 79 -19.48 -22.99 0.17
CA GLN A 79 -19.03 -24.30 -0.31
C GLN A 79 -17.51 -24.47 -0.22
N CYS A 80 -16.78 -23.45 0.26
CA CYS A 80 -15.35 -23.48 0.48
C CYS A 80 -15.02 -23.86 1.93
N ASP A 81 -13.75 -24.20 2.21
CA ASP A 81 -13.28 -24.48 3.55
C ASP A 81 -13.06 -23.20 4.36
N ALA A 82 -12.76 -22.07 3.69
CA ALA A 82 -12.52 -20.77 4.29
C ALA A 82 -12.77 -19.62 3.31
N PHE A 83 -12.92 -18.41 3.86
CA PHE A 83 -12.98 -17.17 3.12
C PHE A 83 -11.90 -16.20 3.59
N PHE A 84 -11.11 -15.69 2.65
CA PHE A 84 -10.12 -14.64 2.89
C PHE A 84 -10.58 -13.33 2.24
N SER A 85 -10.78 -12.31 3.08
CA SER A 85 -11.01 -10.93 2.64
C SER A 85 -9.77 -10.08 2.90
N PRO A 86 -9.05 -9.63 1.87
CA PRO A 86 -7.89 -8.76 2.03
C PRO A 86 -8.25 -7.32 2.47
N ASN A 87 -9.41 -7.12 3.03
CA ASN A 87 -9.87 -5.89 3.65
C ASN A 87 -10.87 -6.18 4.78
N PHE A 88 -11.28 -5.15 5.52
CA PHE A 88 -12.20 -5.27 6.67
C PHE A 88 -13.69 -5.28 6.31
N ASN A 89 -14.04 -5.07 5.04
CA ASN A 89 -15.44 -4.96 4.61
C ASN A 89 -16.02 -6.34 4.27
N LEU A 90 -16.47 -7.06 5.28
CA LEU A 90 -16.93 -8.45 5.16
C LEU A 90 -18.41 -8.52 4.75
N PRO A 91 -18.78 -9.29 3.71
CA PRO A 91 -20.17 -9.57 3.36
C PRO A 91 -20.93 -10.28 4.49
N PHE A 92 -22.26 -10.11 4.52
CA PHE A 92 -23.12 -10.87 5.44
C PHE A 92 -23.42 -12.28 4.89
N GLY A 93 -23.74 -13.21 5.79
CA GLY A 93 -24.19 -14.57 5.42
C GLY A 93 -23.08 -15.59 5.21
N ILE A 94 -21.81 -15.23 5.43
CA ILE A 94 -20.69 -16.17 5.38
C ILE A 94 -20.76 -17.09 6.61
N ARG A 95 -20.70 -18.41 6.38
CA ARG A 95 -20.80 -19.47 7.41
C ARG A 95 -19.49 -20.21 7.62
N VAL A 96 -18.56 -20.11 6.68
CA VAL A 96 -17.23 -20.71 6.78
C VAL A 96 -16.28 -19.82 7.58
N PRO A 97 -15.18 -20.34 8.12
CA PRO A 97 -14.14 -19.55 8.78
C PRO A 97 -13.66 -18.38 7.93
N VAL A 98 -13.66 -17.17 8.53
CA VAL A 98 -13.28 -15.92 7.87
C VAL A 98 -11.88 -15.51 8.32
N PHE A 99 -11.10 -15.04 7.36
CA PHE A 99 -9.80 -14.41 7.55
C PHE A 99 -9.83 -13.02 6.89
N SER A 100 -9.35 -11.98 7.57
CA SER A 100 -9.40 -10.64 7.00
C SER A 100 -8.11 -9.86 7.24
N THR A 101 -7.77 -8.93 6.32
CA THR A 101 -6.67 -7.98 6.52
C THR A 101 -7.23 -6.60 6.85
N ILE A 102 -6.73 -5.99 7.91
CA ILE A 102 -6.95 -4.57 8.23
C ILE A 102 -5.62 -3.86 8.04
N HIS A 103 -5.48 -3.12 6.93
CA HIS A 103 -4.21 -2.51 6.56
C HIS A 103 -3.79 -1.40 7.52
N ASP A 104 -4.73 -0.50 7.86
CA ASP A 104 -4.53 0.60 8.79
C ASP A 104 -5.85 1.10 9.37
N VAL A 105 -5.73 2.09 10.22
CA VAL A 105 -6.85 2.79 10.86
C VAL A 105 -6.76 4.32 10.69
N VAL A 106 -6.11 4.78 9.63
CA VAL A 106 -5.84 6.19 9.32
C VAL A 106 -7.04 7.11 9.48
N PHE A 107 -8.24 6.64 9.15
CA PHE A 107 -9.48 7.42 9.29
C PHE A 107 -9.85 7.81 10.72
N PHE A 108 -9.25 7.16 11.72
CA PHE A 108 -9.47 7.48 13.13
C PHE A 108 -8.36 8.36 13.70
N ASP A 109 -7.15 8.22 13.17
CA ASP A 109 -5.96 8.91 13.66
C ASP A 109 -5.71 10.25 12.96
N VAL A 110 -6.23 10.44 11.75
CA VAL A 110 -6.09 11.66 10.97
C VAL A 110 -7.45 12.31 10.74
N ASP A 111 -7.55 13.57 11.15
CA ASP A 111 -8.77 14.33 10.96
C ASP A 111 -8.95 14.80 9.50
N GLY A 112 -10.22 14.94 9.10
CA GLY A 112 -10.59 15.45 7.78
C GLY A 112 -10.61 14.38 6.66
N LEU A 113 -10.18 13.12 6.91
CA LEU A 113 -10.21 12.05 5.89
C LEU A 113 -11.60 11.46 5.66
N CYS A 114 -12.52 11.64 6.60
CA CYS A 114 -13.92 11.27 6.42
C CYS A 114 -14.81 12.03 7.42
N SER A 115 -16.13 12.06 7.14
CA SER A 115 -17.12 12.63 8.05
C SER A 115 -17.24 11.81 9.35
N THR A 116 -17.81 12.41 10.38
CA THR A 116 -18.10 11.72 11.67
C THR A 116 -18.95 10.47 11.47
N THR A 117 -19.96 10.54 10.60
CA THR A 117 -20.79 9.38 10.21
C THR A 117 -19.96 8.33 9.50
N GLY A 118 -19.05 8.74 8.61
CA GLY A 118 -18.10 7.84 7.93
C GLY A 118 -17.16 7.14 8.90
N LYS A 119 -16.61 7.84 9.92
CA LYS A 119 -15.83 7.23 11.00
C LYS A 119 -16.65 6.19 11.77
N TRP A 120 -17.91 6.51 12.12
CA TRP A 120 -18.78 5.60 12.86
C TRP A 120 -19.10 4.31 12.07
N ILE A 121 -19.45 4.44 10.79
CA ILE A 121 -19.68 3.29 9.89
C ILE A 121 -18.44 2.41 9.81
N ARG A 122 -17.25 2.97 9.56
CA ARG A 122 -16.01 2.21 9.52
C ARG A 122 -15.71 1.50 10.84
N ARG A 123 -16.02 2.15 11.97
CA ARG A 123 -15.86 1.55 13.29
C ARG A 123 -16.70 0.29 13.44
N ILE A 124 -17.95 0.29 12.96
CA ILE A 124 -18.81 -0.89 12.96
C ILE A 124 -18.23 -2.01 12.10
N PHE A 125 -17.77 -1.70 10.88
CA PHE A 125 -17.24 -2.70 9.98
C PHE A 125 -15.93 -3.31 10.49
N ILE A 126 -15.03 -2.50 11.01
CA ILE A 126 -13.77 -2.99 11.59
C ILE A 126 -14.07 -3.83 12.85
N LYS A 127 -14.95 -3.38 13.75
CA LYS A 127 -15.38 -4.19 14.91
C LYS A 127 -15.95 -5.54 14.47
N ARG A 128 -16.78 -5.54 13.42
CA ARG A 128 -17.33 -6.77 12.86
C ARG A 128 -16.23 -7.67 12.32
N ALA A 129 -15.27 -7.14 11.54
CA ALA A 129 -14.13 -7.91 11.05
C ALA A 129 -13.31 -8.52 12.19
N LEU A 130 -13.00 -7.76 13.23
CA LEU A 130 -12.30 -8.22 14.43
C LEU A 130 -13.05 -9.32 15.20
N THR A 131 -14.39 -9.29 15.17
CA THR A 131 -15.25 -10.25 15.90
C THR A 131 -15.44 -11.54 15.10
N VAL A 132 -15.72 -11.42 13.80
CA VAL A 132 -16.10 -12.56 12.92
C VAL A 132 -14.90 -13.33 12.43
N SER A 133 -13.76 -12.67 12.23
CA SER A 133 -12.57 -13.34 11.69
C SER A 133 -11.96 -14.30 12.70
N LYS A 134 -11.67 -15.52 12.24
CA LYS A 134 -10.91 -16.53 12.99
C LYS A 134 -9.45 -16.08 13.19
N ASN A 135 -8.91 -15.34 12.21
CA ASN A 135 -7.64 -14.59 12.34
C ASN A 135 -7.71 -13.27 11.57
N VAL A 136 -7.10 -12.24 12.12
CA VAL A 136 -6.93 -10.93 11.49
C VAL A 136 -5.47 -10.73 11.14
N PHE A 137 -5.22 -10.25 9.92
CA PHE A 137 -3.91 -9.84 9.44
C PHE A 137 -3.80 -8.32 9.45
N THR A 138 -2.59 -7.80 9.60
CA THR A 138 -2.25 -6.39 9.39
C THR A 138 -0.84 -6.26 8.84
N VAL A 139 -0.46 -5.06 8.34
CA VAL A 139 0.75 -4.91 7.53
C VAL A 139 1.98 -4.41 8.30
N SER A 140 1.79 -3.93 9.54
CA SER A 140 2.89 -3.44 10.40
C SER A 140 2.58 -3.63 11.88
N GLN A 141 3.60 -3.58 12.73
CA GLN A 141 3.45 -3.58 14.18
C GLN A 141 2.70 -2.33 14.64
N PHE A 142 3.02 -1.17 14.05
CA PHE A 142 2.32 0.08 14.31
C PHE A 142 0.82 -0.06 14.07
N SER A 143 0.40 -0.58 12.88
CA SER A 143 -1.02 -0.81 12.59
C SER A 143 -1.65 -1.79 13.57
N CYS A 144 -0.93 -2.86 13.98
CA CYS A 144 -1.39 -3.81 14.97
C CYS A 144 -1.71 -3.14 16.32
N GLU A 145 -0.80 -2.32 16.81
CA GLU A 145 -0.95 -1.59 18.08
C GLU A 145 -2.08 -0.58 18.02
N ARG A 146 -2.20 0.16 16.90
CA ARG A 146 -3.30 1.11 16.68
C ARG A 146 -4.67 0.41 16.67
N ILE A 147 -4.79 -0.72 15.95
CA ILE A 147 -6.03 -1.52 15.92
C ILE A 147 -6.36 -2.01 17.34
N LYS A 148 -5.40 -2.61 18.05
CA LYS A 148 -5.61 -3.11 19.42
C LYS A 148 -6.05 -1.99 20.37
N SER A 149 -5.39 -0.85 20.34
CA SER A 149 -5.71 0.31 21.18
C SER A 149 -7.09 0.90 20.87
N LEU A 150 -7.40 1.20 19.61
CA LEU A 150 -8.64 1.87 19.21
C LEU A 150 -9.91 1.00 19.43
N PHE A 151 -9.75 -0.32 19.32
CA PHE A 151 -10.86 -1.26 19.42
C PHE A 151 -10.86 -2.09 20.70
N LEU A 152 -9.89 -1.87 21.61
CA LEU A 152 -9.67 -2.66 22.83
C LEU A 152 -9.62 -4.15 22.53
N TYR A 153 -8.97 -4.49 21.40
CA TYR A 153 -8.90 -5.86 20.90
C TYR A 153 -7.77 -6.63 21.57
N LYS A 154 -8.12 -7.74 22.24
CA LYS A 154 -7.18 -8.51 23.07
C LYS A 154 -6.59 -9.75 22.39
N LYS A 155 -7.21 -10.20 21.26
CA LYS A 155 -6.71 -11.36 20.52
C LYS A 155 -5.47 -10.99 19.69
N ASP A 156 -4.75 -12.02 19.26
CA ASP A 156 -3.61 -11.82 18.38
C ASP A 156 -4.02 -11.37 16.98
N ILE A 157 -3.20 -10.50 16.43
CA ILE A 157 -3.25 -10.05 15.03
C ILE A 157 -1.94 -10.51 14.39
N THR A 158 -2.04 -11.20 13.27
CA THR A 158 -0.85 -11.68 12.56
C THR A 158 -0.33 -10.57 11.63
N ILE A 159 0.91 -10.15 11.83
CA ILE A 159 1.55 -9.16 10.97
C ILE A 159 2.04 -9.86 9.70
N VAL A 160 1.65 -9.32 8.55
CA VAL A 160 2.03 -9.75 7.20
C VAL A 160 2.45 -8.51 6.41
N HIS A 161 3.75 -8.31 6.26
CA HIS A 161 4.28 -7.11 5.63
C HIS A 161 3.90 -7.04 4.14
N ASN A 162 3.81 -5.83 3.61
CA ASN A 162 3.81 -5.65 2.16
C ASN A 162 5.19 -6.02 1.60
N GLY A 163 5.23 -6.34 0.32
CA GLY A 163 6.46 -6.72 -0.37
C GLY A 163 6.63 -5.97 -1.69
N ILE A 164 7.78 -6.16 -2.32
CA ILE A 164 8.02 -5.68 -3.68
C ILE A 164 7.16 -6.48 -4.66
N SER A 165 6.48 -5.78 -5.56
CA SER A 165 5.59 -6.40 -6.55
C SER A 165 6.39 -7.11 -7.65
N GLN A 166 5.79 -8.17 -8.22
CA GLN A 166 6.39 -8.87 -9.35
C GLN A 166 6.59 -7.94 -10.56
N GLN A 167 5.70 -6.96 -10.75
CA GLN A 167 5.83 -5.96 -11.81
C GLN A 167 7.10 -5.11 -11.64
N LEU A 168 7.42 -4.70 -10.40
CA LEU A 168 8.64 -3.94 -10.13
C LEU A 168 9.90 -4.80 -10.28
N ILE A 169 9.85 -6.06 -9.87
CA ILE A 169 10.95 -7.01 -10.09
C ILE A 169 11.24 -7.13 -11.59
N ASN A 170 10.21 -7.41 -12.39
CA ASN A 170 10.34 -7.54 -13.84
C ASN A 170 10.85 -6.24 -14.50
N TYR A 171 10.39 -5.07 -14.01
CA TYR A 171 10.89 -3.78 -14.51
C TYR A 171 12.38 -3.62 -14.21
N ARG A 172 12.81 -3.88 -12.98
CA ARG A 172 14.23 -3.77 -12.59
C ARG A 172 15.12 -4.68 -13.43
N GLU A 173 14.73 -5.93 -13.67
CA GLU A 173 15.48 -6.87 -14.51
C GLU A 173 15.66 -6.36 -15.96
N LYS A 174 14.62 -5.73 -16.52
CA LYS A 174 14.70 -5.12 -17.86
C LYS A 174 15.66 -3.93 -17.91
N VAL A 175 15.66 -3.09 -16.86
CA VAL A 175 16.45 -1.85 -16.82
C VAL A 175 17.91 -2.10 -16.43
N GLN A 176 18.24 -3.16 -15.67
CA GLN A 176 19.64 -3.50 -15.34
C GLN A 176 20.52 -3.74 -16.58
N ASN A 177 19.93 -4.07 -17.72
CA ASN A 177 20.62 -4.17 -19.00
C ASN A 177 20.81 -2.83 -19.72
N GLY A 178 20.32 -1.70 -19.16
CA GLY A 178 20.41 -0.35 -19.72
C GLY A 178 21.13 0.61 -18.77
N LYS A 179 21.75 1.68 -19.34
CA LYS A 179 22.31 2.74 -18.50
C LYS A 179 21.21 3.46 -17.76
N LYS A 180 21.31 3.54 -16.43
CA LYS A 180 20.43 4.39 -15.60
C LYS A 180 20.61 5.85 -16.06
N VAL A 181 19.56 6.45 -16.61
CA VAL A 181 19.54 7.88 -16.92
C VAL A 181 19.10 8.61 -15.66
N GLN A 182 20.05 9.22 -14.98
CA GLN A 182 19.76 10.05 -13.81
C GLN A 182 19.18 11.38 -14.28
N GLY A 183 17.98 11.70 -13.81
CA GLY A 183 17.34 12.99 -14.03
C GLY A 183 17.80 14.03 -13.00
N ASP A 184 17.44 15.27 -13.27
CA ASP A 184 17.70 16.45 -12.42
C ASP A 184 16.49 16.76 -11.52
N TYR A 185 15.86 15.76 -10.91
CA TYR A 185 14.64 15.92 -10.12
C TYR A 185 14.59 15.01 -8.90
N ILE A 186 13.89 15.47 -7.88
CA ILE A 186 13.40 14.63 -6.79
C ILE A 186 11.95 14.23 -7.09
N VAL A 187 11.53 13.07 -6.60
CA VAL A 187 10.16 12.57 -6.81
C VAL A 187 9.42 12.37 -5.50
N CYS A 188 8.13 12.73 -5.48
CA CYS A 188 7.19 12.40 -4.42
C CYS A 188 6.04 11.59 -5.01
N LEU A 189 5.69 10.48 -4.37
CA LEU A 189 4.65 9.56 -4.83
C LEU A 189 3.54 9.44 -3.80
N GLY A 190 2.30 9.63 -4.23
CA GLY A 190 1.14 9.38 -3.39
C GLY A 190 -0.09 10.19 -3.76
N ASN A 191 -1.25 9.75 -3.26
CA ASN A 191 -2.47 10.53 -3.41
C ASN A 191 -2.34 11.86 -2.66
N LEU A 192 -2.91 12.94 -3.21
CA LEU A 192 -2.86 14.28 -2.61
C LEU A 192 -3.80 14.42 -1.41
N LYS A 193 -3.64 13.56 -0.42
CA LYS A 193 -4.36 13.63 0.85
C LYS A 193 -3.51 14.35 1.90
N LYS A 194 -4.14 15.08 2.80
CA LYS A 194 -3.48 15.88 3.82
C LYS A 194 -2.38 15.13 4.60
N HIS A 195 -2.65 13.88 4.98
CA HIS A 195 -1.69 13.06 5.73
C HIS A 195 -0.46 12.61 4.91
N LYS A 196 -0.44 12.83 3.61
CA LYS A 196 0.73 12.55 2.76
C LYS A 196 1.78 13.65 2.79
N GLY A 197 1.50 14.80 3.43
CA GLY A 197 2.47 15.85 3.69
C GLY A 197 3.04 16.55 2.45
N VAL A 198 2.38 16.42 1.29
CA VAL A 198 2.87 17.01 0.01
C VAL A 198 3.00 18.53 0.13
N ARG A 199 2.13 19.18 0.90
CA ARG A 199 2.22 20.62 1.20
C ARG A 199 3.56 20.98 1.85
N ASP A 200 3.95 20.24 2.88
CA ASP A 200 5.19 20.50 3.61
C ASP A 200 6.40 20.35 2.70
N LEU A 201 6.37 19.37 1.79
CA LEU A 201 7.41 19.17 0.79
C LEU A 201 7.49 20.35 -0.19
N ILE A 202 6.35 20.83 -0.72
CA ILE A 202 6.35 21.97 -1.63
C ILE A 202 6.94 23.21 -0.95
N GLN A 203 6.53 23.49 0.30
CA GLN A 203 7.04 24.62 1.05
C GLN A 203 8.55 24.49 1.34
N ALA A 204 9.01 23.34 1.80
CA ALA A 204 10.43 23.08 2.05
C ALA A 204 11.29 23.19 0.77
N TYR A 205 10.76 22.70 -0.34
CA TYR A 205 11.39 22.77 -1.65
C TYR A 205 11.52 24.24 -2.11
N GLN A 206 10.45 25.02 -1.99
CA GLN A 206 10.46 26.45 -2.36
C GLN A 206 11.42 27.26 -1.48
N GLU A 207 11.54 26.95 -0.17
CA GLU A 207 12.54 27.58 0.70
C GLU A 207 13.96 27.26 0.24
N ALA A 208 14.27 25.99 -0.05
CA ALA A 208 15.59 25.58 -0.52
C ALA A 208 15.95 26.23 -1.88
N ARG A 209 14.97 26.34 -2.78
CA ARG A 209 15.14 27.02 -4.08
C ARG A 209 15.40 28.51 -3.94
N LYS A 210 14.63 29.22 -3.11
CA LYS A 210 14.84 30.68 -2.85
C LYS A 210 16.23 31.00 -2.32
N ARG A 211 16.81 30.07 -1.55
CA ARG A 211 18.19 30.20 -1.05
C ARG A 211 19.25 29.78 -2.07
N GLN A 212 18.85 29.40 -3.28
CA GLN A 212 19.72 28.87 -4.36
C GLN A 212 20.58 27.68 -3.94
N MET A 213 20.08 26.86 -3.02
CA MET A 213 20.80 25.72 -2.46
C MET A 213 20.58 24.41 -3.24
N ILE A 214 19.58 24.40 -4.13
CA ILE A 214 19.23 23.22 -4.95
C ILE A 214 18.89 23.64 -6.38
N ASN A 215 19.23 22.77 -7.35
CA ASN A 215 18.99 23.00 -8.78
C ASN A 215 18.03 21.98 -9.41
N TYR A 216 17.73 20.89 -8.73
CA TYR A 216 16.81 19.86 -9.23
C TYR A 216 15.35 20.31 -9.17
N ARG A 217 14.53 19.71 -10.02
CA ARG A 217 13.06 19.92 -10.05
C ARG A 217 12.35 19.03 -9.04
N LEU A 218 11.12 19.36 -8.71
CA LEU A 218 10.22 18.53 -7.92
C LEU A 218 9.17 17.90 -8.83
N VAL A 219 9.12 16.58 -8.89
CA VAL A 219 8.09 15.83 -9.59
C VAL A 219 7.16 15.18 -8.57
N ILE A 220 5.87 15.48 -8.65
CA ILE A 220 4.84 14.91 -7.77
C ILE A 220 3.97 14.01 -8.64
N ILE A 221 3.94 12.71 -8.33
CA ILE A 221 3.11 11.73 -9.04
C ILE A 221 2.00 11.27 -8.10
N GLY A 222 0.74 11.48 -8.51
CA GLY A 222 -0.37 11.06 -7.67
C GLY A 222 -1.73 11.36 -8.26
N ARG A 223 -2.76 10.79 -7.63
CA ARG A 223 -4.14 11.00 -8.05
C ARG A 223 -4.83 12.00 -7.14
N PHE A 224 -5.67 12.84 -7.74
CA PHE A 224 -6.60 13.68 -7.00
C PHE A 224 -7.79 12.81 -6.53
N ASP A 225 -8.03 12.81 -5.25
CA ASP A 225 -9.31 12.35 -4.70
C ASP A 225 -10.13 13.60 -4.35
N PHE A 226 -11.05 14.00 -5.22
CA PHE A 226 -11.87 15.22 -5.07
C PHE A 226 -12.63 15.32 -3.74
N ARG A 227 -12.71 14.24 -2.96
CA ARG A 227 -13.39 14.23 -1.67
C ARG A 227 -12.47 14.47 -0.47
N THR A 228 -11.19 14.17 -0.62
CA THR A 228 -10.23 14.15 0.51
C THR A 228 -8.89 14.78 0.17
N HIS A 229 -8.80 15.49 -0.98
CA HIS A 229 -7.58 16.18 -1.41
C HIS A 229 -7.26 17.38 -0.49
N ASP A 230 -6.00 17.74 -0.44
CA ASP A 230 -5.54 18.94 0.22
C ASP A 230 -5.75 20.15 -0.70
N GLN A 231 -6.72 21.01 -0.38
CA GLN A 231 -7.05 22.20 -1.19
C GLN A 231 -5.88 23.20 -1.26
N GLU A 232 -5.04 23.26 -0.23
CA GLU A 232 -3.88 24.14 -0.23
C GLU A 232 -2.82 23.65 -1.22
N VAL A 233 -2.65 22.33 -1.36
CA VAL A 233 -1.80 21.76 -2.41
C VAL A 233 -2.30 22.12 -3.79
N LEU A 234 -3.61 22.08 -4.02
CA LEU A 234 -4.19 22.52 -5.30
C LEU A 234 -3.88 23.98 -5.60
N SER A 235 -4.01 24.87 -4.62
CA SER A 235 -3.69 26.29 -4.81
C SER A 235 -2.20 26.51 -5.11
N LEU A 236 -1.32 25.77 -4.47
CA LEU A 236 0.13 25.85 -4.73
C LEU A 236 0.49 25.35 -6.14
N LEU A 237 -0.20 24.33 -6.63
CA LEU A 237 0.00 23.79 -7.99
C LEU A 237 -0.59 24.72 -9.08
N GLN A 238 -1.59 25.52 -8.76
CA GLN A 238 -2.14 26.53 -9.69
C GLN A 238 -1.24 27.75 -9.87
N HIS A 239 -0.35 28.02 -8.93
CA HIS A 239 0.65 29.09 -9.02
C HIS A 239 1.87 28.59 -9.82
N GLN A 240 1.74 28.56 -11.15
CA GLN A 240 2.74 28.11 -12.12
C GLN A 240 4.20 28.27 -11.64
N ASP A 241 4.71 27.23 -11.01
CA ASP A 241 6.14 27.11 -10.69
C ASP A 241 6.70 26.08 -11.68
N ASP A 242 7.40 26.56 -12.70
CA ASP A 242 7.97 25.71 -13.77
C ASP A 242 8.96 24.65 -13.24
N THR A 243 9.36 24.77 -11.98
CA THR A 243 10.24 23.81 -11.31
C THR A 243 9.49 22.67 -10.60
N ILE A 244 8.16 22.76 -10.51
CA ILE A 244 7.30 21.74 -9.90
C ILE A 244 6.41 21.13 -10.99
N GLN A 245 6.63 19.85 -11.28
CA GLN A 245 5.82 19.10 -12.22
C GLN A 245 4.85 18.18 -11.47
N PHE A 246 3.57 18.21 -11.85
CA PHE A 246 2.57 17.30 -11.34
C PHE A 246 2.11 16.31 -12.42
N ILE A 247 2.12 15.02 -12.10
CA ILE A 247 1.72 13.93 -13.01
C ILE A 247 0.54 13.17 -12.39
N THR A 248 -0.59 13.18 -13.09
CA THR A 248 -1.78 12.38 -12.78
C THR A 248 -1.80 11.13 -13.66
N ASP A 249 -2.51 10.11 -13.21
CA ASP A 249 -2.83 8.92 -14.01
C ASP A 249 -1.62 8.19 -14.63
N ALA A 250 -0.46 8.27 -13.98
CA ALA A 250 0.72 7.49 -14.34
C ALA A 250 0.45 5.98 -14.15
N ASP A 251 0.81 5.18 -15.14
CA ASP A 251 0.87 3.73 -15.01
C ASP A 251 2.10 3.31 -14.19
N ASN A 252 2.16 2.04 -13.81
CA ASN A 252 3.24 1.52 -12.99
C ASN A 252 4.61 1.66 -13.68
N GLU A 253 4.70 1.47 -14.99
CA GLU A 253 5.96 1.59 -15.73
C GLU A 253 6.48 3.03 -15.71
N THR A 254 5.59 4.00 -15.92
CA THR A 254 5.90 5.44 -15.78
C THR A 254 6.37 5.77 -14.36
N VAL A 255 5.67 5.27 -13.33
CA VAL A 255 6.06 5.45 -11.91
C VAL A 255 7.47 4.90 -11.69
N TYR A 256 7.76 3.68 -12.10
CA TYR A 256 9.06 3.06 -11.91
C TYR A 256 10.18 3.79 -12.67
N LYS A 257 9.89 4.31 -13.86
CA LYS A 257 10.82 5.15 -14.62
C LYS A 257 11.18 6.42 -13.85
N TYR A 258 10.19 7.11 -13.31
CA TYR A 258 10.45 8.31 -12.50
C TYR A 258 11.17 7.98 -11.20
N LEU A 259 10.82 6.87 -10.54
CA LEU A 259 11.54 6.43 -9.35
C LEU A 259 13.00 6.13 -9.65
N SER A 260 13.27 5.31 -10.67
CA SER A 260 14.64 4.89 -10.99
C SER A 260 15.52 6.03 -11.49
N GLY A 261 14.95 7.08 -12.10
CA GLY A 261 15.68 8.24 -12.62
C GLY A 261 15.86 9.38 -11.61
N ALA A 262 15.20 9.37 -10.48
CA ALA A 262 15.24 10.48 -9.53
C ALA A 262 16.58 10.56 -8.77
N VAL A 263 16.95 11.79 -8.37
CA VAL A 263 18.04 12.03 -7.40
C VAL A 263 17.70 11.41 -6.05
N ALA A 264 16.43 11.54 -5.63
CA ALA A 264 15.88 10.90 -4.45
C ALA A 264 14.36 10.83 -4.52
N LEU A 265 13.77 9.83 -3.83
CA LEU A 265 12.37 9.88 -3.42
C LEU A 265 12.25 10.64 -2.10
N VAL A 266 11.27 11.55 -2.02
CA VAL A 266 10.91 12.20 -0.76
C VAL A 266 9.50 11.78 -0.36
N SER A 267 9.35 11.17 0.82
CA SER A 267 8.05 10.76 1.38
C SER A 267 7.75 11.53 2.67
N PRO A 268 7.01 12.65 2.59
CA PRO A 268 6.75 13.53 3.73
C PRO A 268 5.53 13.13 4.54
N SER A 269 5.11 11.89 4.49
CA SER A 269 3.88 11.40 5.10
C SER A 269 3.84 11.63 6.61
N HIS A 270 2.69 12.08 7.12
CA HIS A 270 2.40 12.21 8.56
C HIS A 270 1.82 10.91 9.14
N TYR A 271 1.32 10.02 8.28
CA TYR A 271 0.76 8.73 8.66
C TYR A 271 0.84 7.73 7.50
N GLU A 272 1.27 6.51 7.81
CA GLU A 272 1.25 5.36 6.91
C GLU A 272 0.85 4.09 7.67
N GLY A 273 0.18 3.17 6.99
CA GLY A 273 -0.03 1.81 7.50
C GLY A 273 1.22 0.94 7.32
N PHE A 274 1.93 1.15 6.21
CA PHE A 274 3.21 0.50 5.88
C PHE A 274 4.17 1.47 5.16
N GLY A 275 3.67 2.19 4.13
CA GLY A 275 4.49 3.11 3.34
C GLY A 275 5.43 2.35 2.41
N ILE A 276 4.89 1.64 1.41
CA ILE A 276 5.69 0.77 0.51
C ILE A 276 6.62 1.56 -0.43
N THR A 277 6.24 2.78 -0.81
CA THR A 277 6.94 3.55 -1.84
C THR A 277 8.43 3.80 -1.59
N PRO A 278 8.89 4.11 -0.35
CA PRO A 278 10.32 4.19 -0.07
C PRO A 278 11.08 2.89 -0.33
N LEU A 279 10.46 1.75 -0.05
CA LEU A 279 11.05 0.44 -0.32
C LEU A 279 11.18 0.18 -1.83
N GLU A 280 10.15 0.54 -2.60
CA GLU A 280 10.16 0.45 -4.07
C GLU A 280 11.27 1.32 -4.68
N ALA A 281 11.45 2.55 -4.18
CA ALA A 281 12.51 3.44 -4.63
C ALA A 281 13.91 2.88 -4.31
N MET A 282 14.15 2.42 -3.09
CA MET A 282 15.42 1.81 -2.70
C MET A 282 15.71 0.52 -3.46
N TYR A 283 14.67 -0.29 -3.75
CA TYR A 283 14.79 -1.47 -4.60
C TYR A 283 15.22 -1.12 -6.03
N LEU A 284 14.91 0.08 -6.51
CA LEU A 284 15.41 0.66 -7.77
C LEU A 284 16.72 1.43 -7.60
N HIS A 285 17.42 1.28 -6.47
CA HIS A 285 18.66 1.98 -6.13
C HIS A 285 18.51 3.51 -6.08
N THR A 286 17.35 4.01 -5.73
CA THR A 286 17.10 5.45 -5.58
C THR A 286 17.12 5.81 -4.10
N PRO A 287 17.95 6.80 -3.70
CA PRO A 287 18.00 7.30 -2.34
C PRO A 287 16.63 7.76 -1.85
N VAL A 288 16.37 7.63 -0.54
CA VAL A 288 15.09 8.04 0.03
C VAL A 288 15.28 8.96 1.23
N LEU A 289 14.45 9.99 1.28
CA LEU A 289 14.29 10.90 2.40
C LEU A 289 12.85 10.82 2.90
N ILE A 290 12.66 10.39 4.15
CA ILE A 290 11.34 10.08 4.68
C ILE A 290 11.11 10.74 6.04
N SER A 291 9.86 11.06 6.35
CA SER A 291 9.45 11.54 7.67
C SER A 291 9.69 10.47 8.75
N ASP A 292 9.99 10.88 9.99
CA ASP A 292 10.30 10.00 11.11
C ASP A 292 9.05 9.46 11.85
N ILE A 293 7.96 9.22 11.11
CA ILE A 293 6.75 8.60 11.69
C ILE A 293 7.01 7.19 12.22
N PRO A 294 6.23 6.70 13.20
CA PRO A 294 6.44 5.39 13.81
C PRO A 294 6.56 4.24 12.81
N THR A 295 5.68 4.22 11.80
CA THR A 295 5.72 3.18 10.74
C THR A 295 7.01 3.24 9.94
N HIS A 296 7.48 4.44 9.55
CA HIS A 296 8.73 4.57 8.81
C HIS A 296 9.92 4.13 9.67
N ARG A 297 9.93 4.46 10.96
CA ARG A 297 10.96 3.97 11.89
C ARG A 297 10.94 2.45 12.01
N GLU A 298 9.76 1.84 12.12
CA GLU A 298 9.61 0.39 12.18
C GLU A 298 10.19 -0.32 10.94
N ILE A 299 9.85 0.20 9.73
CA ILE A 299 10.15 -0.49 8.47
C ILE A 299 11.56 -0.17 7.97
N TYR A 300 12.04 1.05 8.18
CA TYR A 300 13.21 1.61 7.48
C TYR A 300 14.41 1.95 8.35
N GLN A 301 14.36 1.77 9.69
CA GLN A 301 15.50 2.10 10.57
C GLN A 301 16.78 1.34 10.23
N ASP A 302 16.67 0.09 9.74
CA ASP A 302 17.78 -0.77 9.38
C ASP A 302 18.14 -0.67 7.87
N THR A 303 17.71 0.39 7.19
CA THR A 303 17.93 0.62 5.76
C THR A 303 18.74 1.89 5.52
N PRO A 304 19.25 2.14 4.29
CA PRO A 304 19.91 3.39 3.93
C PRO A 304 19.01 4.64 3.90
N ALA A 305 17.76 4.55 4.35
CA ALA A 305 16.83 5.66 4.36
C ALA A 305 17.31 6.80 5.26
N LYS A 306 17.24 8.04 4.75
CA LYS A 306 17.47 9.26 5.53
C LYS A 306 16.14 9.73 6.12
N PHE A 307 16.16 10.16 7.38
CA PHE A 307 14.97 10.63 8.09
C PHE A 307 15.02 12.12 8.38
N PHE A 308 13.88 12.76 8.25
CA PHE A 308 13.68 14.15 8.72
C PHE A 308 12.51 14.20 9.70
N LYS A 309 12.46 15.25 10.53
CA LYS A 309 11.43 15.42 11.54
C LYS A 309 10.08 15.74 10.91
N THR A 310 9.10 14.92 11.19
CA THR A 310 7.74 15.01 10.62
C THR A 310 7.11 16.38 10.88
N GLY A 311 6.62 17.05 9.82
CA GLY A 311 5.98 18.35 9.88
C GLY A 311 6.94 19.52 10.08
N ASP A 312 8.25 19.32 10.13
CA ASP A 312 9.25 20.36 10.26
C ASP A 312 9.80 20.76 8.88
N ILE A 313 9.23 21.83 8.31
CA ILE A 313 9.58 22.35 6.97
C ILE A 313 11.05 22.75 6.89
N THR A 314 11.58 23.35 7.95
CA THR A 314 12.98 23.81 7.99
C THR A 314 13.94 22.63 8.00
N ASP A 315 13.65 21.59 8.78
CA ASP A 315 14.45 20.37 8.81
C ASP A 315 14.39 19.65 7.46
N LEU A 316 13.20 19.53 6.85
CA LEU A 316 13.05 18.97 5.51
C LEU A 316 13.83 19.78 4.47
N SER A 317 13.72 21.13 4.47
CA SER A 317 14.47 22.01 3.57
C SER A 317 15.99 21.82 3.71
N ARG A 318 16.49 21.69 4.93
CA ARG A 318 17.92 21.42 5.19
C ARG A 318 18.35 20.07 4.60
N HIS A 319 17.57 19.00 4.77
CA HIS A 319 17.88 17.69 4.21
C HIS A 319 17.81 17.66 2.69
N LEU A 320 16.88 18.42 2.08
CA LEU A 320 16.84 18.57 0.63
C LEU A 320 18.15 19.14 0.07
N CYS A 321 18.78 20.09 0.77
CA CYS A 321 20.06 20.66 0.37
C CYS A 321 21.25 19.70 0.51
N GLN A 322 21.09 18.60 1.21
CA GLN A 322 22.14 17.60 1.49
C GLN A 322 21.91 16.27 0.77
N LEU A 323 20.98 16.24 -0.20
CA LEU A 323 20.74 15.04 -0.98
C LEU A 323 21.99 14.74 -1.83
N SER A 324 22.43 13.49 -1.75
CA SER A 324 23.51 12.95 -2.57
C SER A 324 23.02 11.64 -3.20
N PRO A 325 23.51 11.30 -4.39
CA PRO A 325 23.17 10.05 -5.06
C PRO A 325 23.94 8.87 -4.43
N ASP A 326 23.76 8.66 -3.11
CA ASP A 326 24.37 7.54 -2.39
C ASP A 326 23.78 6.22 -2.90
N GLU A 327 24.59 5.17 -2.94
CA GLU A 327 24.07 3.85 -3.30
C GLU A 327 23.09 3.34 -2.24
N CYS A 328 21.90 2.98 -2.69
CA CYS A 328 20.89 2.30 -1.89
C CYS A 328 20.78 0.85 -2.34
N ASN A 329 21.08 -0.10 -1.46
CA ASN A 329 20.83 -1.51 -1.70
C ASN A 329 20.01 -2.10 -0.54
N VAL A 330 18.87 -2.69 -0.88
CA VAL A 330 17.96 -3.34 0.06
C VAL A 330 17.60 -4.77 -0.35
N ASP A 331 18.37 -5.37 -1.25
CA ASP A 331 18.03 -6.67 -1.83
C ASP A 331 17.90 -7.77 -0.78
N GLU A 332 18.81 -7.83 0.20
CA GLU A 332 18.73 -8.80 1.30
C GLU A 332 17.51 -8.55 2.19
N ILE A 333 17.21 -7.28 2.49
CA ILE A 333 16.04 -6.91 3.33
C ILE A 333 14.75 -7.28 2.60
N VAL A 334 14.67 -7.01 1.29
CA VAL A 334 13.51 -7.39 0.46
C VAL A 334 13.38 -8.90 0.42
N ALA A 335 14.45 -9.63 0.13
CA ALA A 335 14.42 -11.09 0.03
C ALA A 335 13.96 -11.76 1.33
N HIS A 336 14.37 -11.24 2.50
CA HIS A 336 14.12 -11.88 3.78
C HIS A 336 12.91 -11.32 4.57
N ARG A 337 12.45 -10.09 4.30
CA ARG A 337 11.39 -9.46 5.09
C ARG A 337 10.22 -8.95 4.26
N TYR A 338 10.47 -8.38 3.07
CA TYR A 338 9.49 -7.58 2.33
C TYR A 338 9.23 -8.15 0.94
N SER A 339 8.95 -9.45 0.88
CA SER A 339 8.55 -10.18 -0.31
C SER A 339 7.10 -10.65 -0.19
N TYR A 340 6.31 -10.47 -1.24
CA TYR A 340 4.94 -10.99 -1.28
C TYR A 340 4.90 -12.52 -1.26
N ALA A 341 5.96 -13.22 -1.69
CA ALA A 341 6.07 -14.67 -1.53
C ALA A 341 6.05 -15.07 -0.04
N ILE A 342 6.85 -14.39 0.79
CA ILE A 342 6.87 -14.61 2.25
C ILE A 342 5.50 -14.30 2.86
N THR A 343 4.88 -13.21 2.45
CA THR A 343 3.58 -12.78 2.95
C THR A 343 2.48 -13.77 2.58
N ALA A 344 2.41 -14.20 1.34
CA ALA A 344 1.44 -15.20 0.87
C ALA A 344 1.61 -16.55 1.58
N LYS A 345 2.86 -17.01 1.74
CA LYS A 345 3.19 -18.22 2.50
C LYS A 345 2.70 -18.12 3.94
N LYS A 346 3.00 -17.02 4.64
CA LYS A 346 2.56 -16.79 6.02
C LYS A 346 1.04 -16.74 6.17
N ILE A 347 0.34 -16.12 5.21
CA ILE A 347 -1.13 -16.11 5.17
C ILE A 347 -1.65 -17.54 5.03
N ARG A 348 -1.17 -18.30 4.03
CA ARG A 348 -1.58 -19.69 3.77
C ARG A 348 -1.37 -20.58 5.00
N GLU A 349 -0.18 -20.55 5.59
CA GLU A 349 0.17 -21.35 6.76
C GLU A 349 -0.72 -20.99 7.97
N THR A 350 -0.97 -19.70 8.17
CA THR A 350 -1.85 -19.23 9.26
C THR A 350 -3.28 -19.71 9.04
N ILE A 351 -3.81 -19.62 7.82
CA ILE A 351 -5.17 -20.10 7.49
C ILE A 351 -5.24 -21.61 7.78
N ARG A 352 -4.31 -22.41 7.24
CA ARG A 352 -4.29 -23.88 7.45
C ARG A 352 -4.21 -24.26 8.91
N ARG A 353 -3.29 -23.66 9.67
CA ARG A 353 -3.16 -23.90 11.11
C ARG A 353 -4.45 -23.59 11.85
N ARG A 354 -5.05 -22.43 11.57
CA ARG A 354 -6.30 -22.02 12.22
C ARG A 354 -7.51 -22.87 11.81
N LEU A 355 -7.52 -23.51 10.66
CA LEU A 355 -8.58 -24.42 10.27
C LEU A 355 -8.47 -25.78 11.00
N SER A 356 -7.26 -26.20 11.37
CA SER A 356 -7.04 -27.45 12.13
C SER A 356 -7.29 -27.33 13.64
N GLU A 357 -7.37 -26.09 14.18
CA GLU A 357 -7.80 -25.76 15.55
C GLU A 357 -9.34 -25.74 15.65
#